data_e36624f167824cc017f05a84fa68944e
#
_entry.id   e36624f167824cc017f05a84fa68944e
#
_cell.length_a   1.000
_cell.length_b   1.000
_cell.length_c   1.000
_cell.angle_alpha   90.00
_cell.angle_beta   90.00
_cell.angle_gamma   90.00
#
_symmetry.space_group_name_H-M   'P 1'
#
loop_
_entity.id
_entity.type
_entity.pdbx_description
1 polymer ?
#
loop_
_entity_poly.entity_id
_entity_poly.type
_entity_poly.pdbx_seq_one_letter_code
_entity_poly.pdbx_strand_id
1 'polypeptide(L)'
;MRLFDSKKDGTILIIGCGRLGNSLACAMSSKEWDVTVIDPDETALKRLPSSYSGSVLLGDGTDSDILESAGIRKADALVAATDDDATNIMIAQIADCHYPVKNILAYINDISKAISCSEMNITVLCPAALSVYEAQRVLLHDKEAKTL
;
A
#
# COMPACT_ATOMS: atom_id res chain seq x y z
N MET A 1 -31.29 -0.90 -12.69
CA MET A 1 -30.60 -2.11 -12.18
C MET A 1 -29.34 -2.33 -13.02
N ARG A 2 -28.19 -2.11 -12.44
CA ARG A 2 -26.89 -2.27 -13.12
C ARG A 2 -26.43 -3.71 -12.99
N LEU A 3 -26.84 -4.57 -13.91
CA LEU A 3 -26.54 -5.99 -13.86
C LEU A 3 -25.13 -6.37 -14.36
N PHE A 4 -24.39 -5.45 -14.99
CA PHE A 4 -23.12 -5.79 -15.63
C PHE A 4 -22.08 -4.67 -15.64
N ASP A 5 -22.16 -3.72 -14.74
CA ASP A 5 -21.06 -2.78 -14.53
C ASP A 5 -20.21 -3.26 -13.37
N SER A 6 -19.43 -4.31 -13.60
CA SER A 6 -18.31 -4.67 -12.73
C SER A 6 -17.18 -3.66 -12.96
N LYS A 7 -17.48 -2.39 -12.70
CA LYS A 7 -16.48 -1.36 -12.66
C LYS A 7 -15.65 -1.70 -11.42
N LYS A 8 -14.45 -2.21 -11.64
CA LYS A 8 -13.46 -2.33 -10.59
C LYS A 8 -13.39 -0.96 -9.90
N ASP A 9 -13.46 -0.91 -8.59
CA ASP A 9 -13.56 0.34 -7.82
C ASP A 9 -12.33 1.24 -8.02
N GLY A 10 -11.23 0.73 -8.56
CA GLY A 10 -10.02 1.46 -8.91
C GLY A 10 -8.86 0.54 -9.24
N THR A 11 -7.75 1.16 -9.60
CA THR A 11 -6.48 0.49 -9.88
C THR A 11 -5.44 0.90 -8.84
N ILE A 12 -4.80 -0.07 -8.22
CA ILE A 12 -3.80 0.16 -7.18
C ILE A 12 -2.51 -0.60 -7.47
N LEU A 13 -1.38 0.09 -7.32
CA LEU A 13 -0.06 -0.52 -7.27
C LEU A 13 0.39 -0.66 -5.82
N ILE A 14 0.81 -1.84 -5.42
CA ILE A 14 1.38 -2.12 -4.10
C ILE A 14 2.84 -2.53 -4.28
N ILE A 15 3.74 -1.74 -3.73
CA ILE A 15 5.17 -1.95 -3.82
C ILE A 15 5.65 -2.60 -2.55
N GLY A 16 6.08 -3.84 -2.66
CA GLY A 16 6.46 -4.70 -1.54
C GLY A 16 5.41 -5.76 -1.22
N CYS A 17 5.83 -7.01 -1.19
CA CYS A 17 5.00 -8.18 -0.91
C CYS A 17 5.37 -8.86 0.42
N GLY A 18 5.75 -8.06 1.41
CA GLY A 18 5.91 -8.51 2.78
C GLY A 18 4.56 -8.67 3.48
N ARG A 19 4.56 -8.72 4.79
CA ARG A 19 3.32 -8.93 5.57
C ARG A 19 2.23 -7.91 5.26
N LEU A 20 2.58 -6.63 5.27
CA LEU A 20 1.61 -5.55 5.02
C LEU A 20 1.15 -5.54 3.56
N GLY A 21 2.08 -5.58 2.61
CA GLY A 21 1.75 -5.55 1.19
C GLY A 21 0.91 -6.75 0.75
N ASN A 22 1.27 -7.94 1.20
CA ASN A 22 0.51 -9.16 0.92
C ASN A 22 -0.92 -9.06 1.48
N SER A 23 -1.07 -8.69 2.76
CA SER A 23 -2.38 -8.55 3.39
C SER A 23 -3.24 -7.48 2.73
N LEU A 24 -2.65 -6.34 2.38
CA LEU A 24 -3.36 -5.27 1.69
C LEU A 24 -3.78 -5.70 0.28
N ALA A 25 -2.90 -6.38 -0.45
CA ALA A 25 -3.20 -6.90 -1.78
C ALA A 25 -4.41 -7.82 -1.77
N CYS A 26 -4.46 -8.75 -0.83
CA CYS A 26 -5.59 -9.65 -0.65
C CYS A 26 -6.88 -8.90 -0.30
N ALA A 27 -6.80 -7.95 0.62
CA ALA A 27 -7.95 -7.15 1.04
C ALA A 27 -8.52 -6.31 -0.11
N MET A 28 -7.67 -5.65 -0.89
CA MET A 28 -8.11 -4.81 -2.01
C MET A 28 -8.62 -5.65 -3.18
N SER A 29 -7.97 -6.78 -3.45
CA SER A 29 -8.41 -7.72 -4.48
C SER A 29 -9.80 -8.29 -4.17
N SER A 30 -10.10 -8.58 -2.90
CA SER A 30 -11.42 -9.04 -2.46
C SER A 30 -12.51 -7.98 -2.58
N LYS A 31 -12.14 -6.71 -2.67
CA LYS A 31 -13.03 -5.57 -2.89
C LYS A 31 -13.13 -5.18 -4.38
N GLU A 32 -12.72 -6.06 -5.27
CA GLU A 32 -12.78 -5.88 -6.72
C GLU A 32 -11.89 -4.75 -7.29
N TRP A 33 -10.90 -4.30 -6.52
CA TRP A 33 -9.86 -3.44 -7.05
C TRP A 33 -8.93 -4.19 -7.99
N ASP A 34 -8.48 -3.51 -9.03
CA ASP A 34 -7.44 -4.02 -9.92
C ASP A 34 -6.07 -3.81 -9.27
N VAL A 35 -5.52 -4.86 -8.69
CA VAL A 35 -4.31 -4.81 -7.88
C VAL A 35 -3.12 -5.36 -8.65
N THR A 36 -2.02 -4.63 -8.65
CA THR A 36 -0.71 -5.14 -9.09
C THR A 36 0.28 -5.02 -7.94
N VAL A 37 0.89 -6.14 -7.57
CA VAL A 37 1.95 -6.20 -6.55
C VAL A 37 3.30 -6.26 -7.22
N ILE A 38 4.23 -5.41 -6.78
CA ILE A 38 5.60 -5.34 -7.30
C ILE A 38 6.56 -5.68 -6.16
N ASP A 39 7.47 -6.62 -6.39
CA ASP A 39 8.53 -6.97 -5.45
C ASP A 39 9.75 -7.51 -6.21
N PRO A 40 10.99 -7.16 -5.83
CA PRO A 40 12.18 -7.72 -6.45
C PRO A 40 12.46 -9.17 -6.06
N ASP A 41 11.79 -9.68 -5.04
CA ASP A 41 11.92 -11.06 -4.55
C ASP A 41 10.76 -11.94 -5.06
N GLU A 42 11.08 -12.83 -6.00
CA GLU A 42 10.11 -13.80 -6.53
C GLU A 42 9.49 -14.66 -5.43
N THR A 43 10.26 -15.01 -4.40
CA THR A 43 9.78 -15.80 -3.27
C THR A 43 8.68 -15.05 -2.49
N ALA A 44 8.82 -13.75 -2.32
CA ALA A 44 7.80 -12.93 -1.68
C ALA A 44 6.50 -12.94 -2.49
N LEU A 45 6.57 -12.79 -3.80
CA LEU A 45 5.40 -12.83 -4.70
C LEU A 45 4.70 -14.19 -4.67
N LYS A 46 5.46 -15.28 -4.55
CA LYS A 46 4.90 -16.64 -4.47
C LYS A 46 4.14 -16.93 -3.17
N ARG A 47 4.31 -16.09 -2.13
CA ARG A 47 3.54 -16.21 -0.88
C ARG A 47 2.12 -15.68 -0.97
N LEU A 48 1.77 -14.98 -2.05
CA LEU A 48 0.39 -14.56 -2.26
C LEU A 48 -0.50 -15.80 -2.35
N PRO A 49 -1.62 -15.81 -1.62
CA PRO A 49 -2.51 -16.98 -1.62
C PRO A 49 -3.22 -17.15 -2.96
N SER A 50 -3.73 -18.35 -3.24
CA SER A 50 -4.48 -18.63 -4.45
C SER A 50 -5.77 -17.81 -4.59
N SER A 51 -6.27 -17.27 -3.50
CA SER A 51 -7.41 -16.34 -3.48
C SER A 51 -7.11 -14.94 -4.00
N TYR A 52 -5.82 -14.58 -4.09
CA TYR A 52 -5.43 -13.33 -4.72
C TYR A 52 -5.67 -13.38 -6.24
N SER A 53 -6.48 -12.48 -6.74
CA SER A 53 -6.90 -12.45 -8.14
C SER A 53 -6.24 -11.33 -8.96
N GLY A 54 -5.33 -10.59 -8.38
CA GLY A 54 -4.61 -9.51 -9.06
C GLY A 54 -3.40 -9.97 -9.86
N SER A 55 -2.60 -9.00 -10.30
CA SER A 55 -1.37 -9.20 -11.04
C SER A 55 -0.14 -9.10 -10.15
N VAL A 56 0.96 -9.67 -10.59
CA VAL A 56 2.28 -9.53 -9.96
C VAL A 56 3.31 -9.10 -10.99
N LEU A 57 4.28 -8.32 -10.57
CA LEU A 57 5.41 -7.92 -11.39
C LEU A 57 6.70 -8.05 -10.57
N LEU A 58 7.63 -8.84 -11.08
CA LEU A 58 8.96 -8.96 -10.50
C LEU A 58 9.79 -7.75 -10.89
N GLY A 59 10.24 -6.97 -9.93
CA GLY A 59 11.05 -5.78 -10.19
C GLY A 59 11.21 -4.89 -8.99
N ASP A 60 12.09 -3.89 -9.16
CA ASP A 60 12.35 -2.85 -8.16
C ASP A 60 11.38 -1.69 -8.34
N GLY A 61 10.60 -1.39 -7.30
CA GLY A 61 9.64 -0.29 -7.32
C GLY A 61 10.24 1.11 -7.30
N THR A 62 11.56 1.25 -7.17
CA THR A 62 12.26 2.52 -7.37
C THR A 62 12.65 2.76 -8.83
N ASP A 63 12.48 1.76 -9.68
CA ASP A 63 12.75 1.84 -11.11
C ASP A 63 11.50 2.33 -11.85
N SER A 64 11.62 3.49 -12.50
CA SER A 64 10.53 4.08 -13.27
C SER A 64 10.03 3.18 -14.40
N ASP A 65 10.90 2.42 -15.04
CA ASP A 65 10.50 1.49 -16.11
C ASP A 65 9.60 0.37 -15.56
N ILE A 66 9.88 -0.10 -14.37
CA ILE A 66 9.04 -1.08 -13.67
C ILE A 66 7.68 -0.48 -13.32
N LEU A 67 7.66 0.72 -12.75
CA LEU A 67 6.41 1.43 -12.42
C LEU A 67 5.55 1.69 -13.66
N GLU A 68 6.17 2.10 -14.76
CA GLU A 68 5.50 2.30 -16.05
C GLU A 68 4.91 0.99 -16.58
N SER A 69 5.70 -0.10 -16.53
CA SER A 69 5.24 -1.44 -16.93
C SER A 69 4.06 -1.92 -16.10
N ALA A 70 4.00 -1.53 -14.85
CA ALA A 70 2.90 -1.84 -13.94
C ALA A 70 1.66 -0.97 -14.14
N GLY A 71 1.72 0.07 -14.96
CA GLY A 71 0.59 0.93 -15.28
C GLY A 71 0.40 2.11 -14.33
N ILE A 72 1.47 2.64 -13.72
CA ILE A 72 1.38 3.75 -12.76
C ILE A 72 0.67 4.98 -13.32
N ARG A 73 0.76 5.24 -14.61
CA ARG A 73 0.11 6.42 -15.24
C ARG A 73 -1.41 6.39 -15.17
N LYS A 74 -2.00 5.21 -15.03
CA LYS A 74 -3.44 4.99 -14.93
C LYS A 74 -3.88 4.53 -13.54
N ALA A 75 -2.95 4.43 -12.60
CA ALA A 75 -3.26 4.00 -11.24
C ALA A 75 -4.00 5.11 -10.47
N ASP A 76 -5.03 4.72 -9.75
CA ASP A 76 -5.75 5.60 -8.82
C ASP A 76 -5.03 5.73 -7.49
N ALA A 77 -4.29 4.69 -7.11
CA ALA A 77 -3.55 4.66 -5.86
C ALA A 77 -2.21 3.92 -6.00
N LEU A 78 -1.25 4.32 -5.17
CA LEU A 78 0.01 3.62 -4.98
C LEU A 78 0.30 3.49 -3.49
N VAL A 79 0.74 2.32 -3.08
CA VAL A 79 1.14 2.06 -1.70
C VAL A 79 2.57 1.53 -1.66
N ALA A 80 3.46 2.28 -1.02
CA ALA A 80 4.81 1.85 -0.73
C ALA A 80 4.83 1.08 0.60
N ALA A 81 5.03 -0.22 0.53
CA ALA A 81 4.91 -1.16 1.64
C ALA A 81 6.09 -2.14 1.71
N THR A 82 7.29 -1.68 1.36
CA THR A 82 8.52 -2.47 1.56
C THR A 82 8.90 -2.49 3.04
N ASP A 83 9.91 -3.24 3.40
CA ASP A 83 10.46 -3.31 4.76
C ASP A 83 11.43 -2.16 5.11
N ASP A 84 11.70 -1.27 4.16
CA ASP A 84 12.62 -0.15 4.34
C ASP A 84 11.92 1.21 4.21
N ASP A 85 11.95 1.99 5.29
CA ASP A 85 11.29 3.30 5.34
C ASP A 85 11.82 4.27 4.29
N ALA A 86 13.14 4.32 4.08
CA ALA A 86 13.74 5.23 3.09
C ALA A 86 13.29 4.88 1.67
N THR A 87 13.23 3.60 1.35
CA THR A 87 12.72 3.09 0.08
C THR A 87 11.25 3.47 -0.10
N ASN A 88 10.42 3.33 0.93
CA ASN A 88 9.00 3.70 0.87
C ASN A 88 8.82 5.21 0.63
N ILE A 89 9.61 6.03 1.29
CA ILE A 89 9.60 7.49 1.08
C ILE A 89 10.01 7.80 -0.37
N MET A 90 11.07 7.19 -0.86
CA MET A 90 11.55 7.41 -2.24
C MET A 90 10.48 7.03 -3.27
N ILE A 91 9.86 5.86 -3.13
CA ILE A 91 8.80 5.41 -4.04
C ILE A 91 7.63 6.38 -4.03
N ALA A 92 7.20 6.81 -2.85
CA ALA A 92 6.10 7.75 -2.72
C ALA A 92 6.43 9.11 -3.36
N GLN A 93 7.66 9.61 -3.20
CA GLN A 93 8.12 10.84 -3.84
C GLN A 93 8.20 10.72 -5.36
N ILE A 94 8.69 9.61 -5.88
CA ILE A 94 8.71 9.35 -7.33
C ILE A 94 7.28 9.40 -7.88
N ALA A 95 6.35 8.75 -7.20
CA ALA A 95 4.95 8.75 -7.62
C ALA A 95 4.34 10.16 -7.59
N ASP A 96 4.55 10.91 -6.53
CA ASP A 96 4.00 12.27 -6.37
C ASP A 96 4.60 13.26 -7.39
N CYS A 97 5.91 13.19 -7.63
CA CYS A 97 6.59 14.15 -8.50
C CYS A 97 6.41 13.88 -10.00
N HIS A 98 6.23 12.62 -10.40
CA HIS A 98 6.34 12.24 -11.81
C HIS A 98 5.06 11.63 -12.40
N TYR A 99 4.08 11.28 -11.58
CA TYR A 99 2.89 10.56 -12.05
C TYR A 99 1.59 11.16 -11.50
N PRO A 100 0.47 11.01 -12.23
CA PRO A 100 -0.80 11.58 -11.82
C PRO A 100 -1.59 10.70 -10.84
N VAL A 101 -0.89 10.04 -9.91
CA VAL A 101 -1.52 9.19 -8.90
C VAL A 101 -2.15 10.06 -7.82
N LYS A 102 -3.45 9.90 -7.59
CA LYS A 102 -4.19 10.75 -6.64
C LYS A 102 -3.99 10.36 -5.18
N ASN A 103 -3.88 9.07 -4.91
CA ASN A 103 -3.76 8.54 -3.56
C ASN A 103 -2.44 7.81 -3.41
N ILE A 104 -1.50 8.42 -2.71
CA ILE A 104 -0.18 7.86 -2.45
C ILE A 104 -0.04 7.62 -0.95
N LEU A 105 0.20 6.37 -0.57
CA LEU A 105 0.41 5.95 0.79
C LEU A 105 1.82 5.38 0.96
N ALA A 106 2.44 5.67 2.09
CA ALA A 106 3.72 5.08 2.46
C ALA A 106 3.66 4.53 3.89
N TYR A 107 4.00 3.27 4.06
CA TYR A 107 4.26 2.72 5.38
C TYR A 107 5.62 3.16 5.87
N ILE A 108 5.67 3.77 7.05
CA ILE A 108 6.89 4.24 7.69
C ILE A 108 6.87 3.74 9.14
N ASN A 109 7.80 2.86 9.49
CA ASN A 109 7.84 2.22 10.80
C ASN A 109 8.42 3.12 11.88
N ASP A 110 9.39 3.95 11.53
CA ASP A 110 10.01 4.89 12.46
C ASP A 110 9.12 6.12 12.65
N ILE A 111 8.65 6.34 13.87
CA ILE A 111 7.74 7.45 14.21
C ILE A 111 8.38 8.81 13.88
N SER A 112 9.68 8.97 14.12
CA SER A 112 10.37 10.22 13.85
C SER A 112 10.42 10.53 12.36
N LYS A 113 10.66 9.52 11.53
CA LYS A 113 10.61 9.65 10.07
C LYS A 113 9.19 9.95 9.58
N ALA A 114 8.20 9.28 10.15
CA ALA A 114 6.79 9.52 9.82
C ALA A 114 6.39 10.99 10.08
N ILE A 115 6.80 11.55 11.22
CA ILE A 115 6.57 12.97 11.55
C ILE A 115 7.25 13.88 10.53
N SER A 116 8.48 13.57 10.13
CA SER A 116 9.24 14.38 9.16
C SER A 116 8.60 14.39 7.77
N CYS A 117 7.79 13.40 7.44
CA CYS A 117 7.10 13.30 6.15
C CYS A 117 5.69 13.93 6.16
N SER A 118 5.23 14.48 7.27
CA SER A 118 3.87 14.99 7.43
C SER A 118 3.50 16.16 6.49
N GLU A 119 4.50 16.89 5.99
CA GLU A 119 4.29 18.00 5.05
C GLU A 119 4.28 17.57 3.58
N MET A 120 4.57 16.31 3.29
CA MET A 120 4.54 15.77 1.94
C MET A 120 3.09 15.53 1.50
N ASN A 121 2.85 15.62 0.19
CA ASN A 121 1.54 15.31 -0.39
C ASN A 121 1.30 13.80 -0.52
N ILE A 122 1.60 13.08 0.54
CA ILE A 122 1.41 11.63 0.67
C ILE A 122 0.75 11.31 2.00
N THR A 123 0.02 10.23 2.06
CA THR A 123 -0.50 9.71 3.32
C THR A 123 0.53 8.78 3.96
N VAL A 124 0.97 9.13 5.16
CA VAL A 124 1.91 8.30 5.92
C VAL A 124 1.13 7.41 6.87
N LEU A 125 1.40 6.11 6.80
CA LEU A 125 0.87 5.13 7.73
C LEU A 125 2.02 4.58 8.57
N CYS A 126 1.99 4.85 9.88
CA CYS A 126 2.95 4.33 10.84
C CYS A 126 2.28 3.26 11.70
N PRO A 127 2.54 1.96 11.44
CA PRO A 127 1.89 0.89 12.19
C PRO A 127 2.14 0.97 13.69
N ALA A 128 3.35 1.34 14.10
CA ALA A 128 3.67 1.53 15.52
C ALA A 128 2.83 2.63 16.16
N ALA A 129 2.69 3.79 15.51
CA ALA A 129 1.88 4.90 16.02
C ALA A 129 0.39 4.52 16.09
N LEU A 130 -0.12 3.83 15.08
CA LEU A 130 -1.50 3.34 15.06
C LEU A 130 -1.75 2.34 16.20
N SER A 131 -0.81 1.43 16.44
CA SER A 131 -0.91 0.46 17.53
C SER A 131 -0.87 1.13 18.90
N VAL A 132 -0.01 2.11 19.10
CA VAL A 132 0.06 2.88 20.36
C VAL A 132 -1.24 3.65 20.58
N TYR A 133 -1.74 4.31 19.56
CA TYR A 133 -3.02 5.04 19.63
C TYR A 133 -4.18 4.10 20.04
N GLU A 134 -4.29 2.96 19.39
CA GLU A 134 -5.35 2.00 19.68
C GLU A 134 -5.20 1.42 21.09
N ALA A 135 -3.98 1.09 21.52
CA ALA A 135 -3.73 0.64 22.87
C ALA A 135 -4.13 1.68 23.93
N GLN A 136 -3.79 2.95 23.70
CA GLN A 136 -4.22 4.05 24.57
C GLN A 136 -5.73 4.17 24.62
N ARG A 137 -6.39 4.08 23.48
CA ARG A 137 -7.86 4.15 23.40
C ARG A 137 -8.49 3.05 24.26
N VAL A 138 -8.04 1.83 24.12
CA VAL A 138 -8.55 0.68 24.88
C VAL A 138 -8.28 0.84 26.38
N LEU A 139 -7.08 1.27 26.76
CA LEU A 139 -6.68 1.34 28.16
C LEU A 139 -7.28 2.52 28.92
N LEU A 140 -7.50 3.64 28.24
CA LEU A 140 -7.88 4.88 28.93
C LEU A 140 -9.39 5.16 28.86
N HIS A 141 -10.12 4.69 27.86
CA HIS A 141 -11.49 5.15 27.63
C HIS A 141 -12.53 4.10 27.36
N ASP A 142 -12.18 2.82 27.19
CA ASP A 142 -13.23 1.98 26.62
C ASP A 142 -13.27 0.56 27.17
N LYS A 143 -14.23 0.38 28.09
CA LYS A 143 -14.78 -0.95 28.38
C LYS A 143 -15.70 -1.45 27.26
N GLU A 144 -16.03 -0.63 26.27
CA GLU A 144 -16.96 -0.94 25.17
C GLU A 144 -16.26 -1.17 23.84
N ALA A 145 -15.01 -0.74 23.67
CA ALA A 145 -14.20 -1.07 22.49
C ALA A 145 -13.62 -2.47 22.59
N LYS A 146 -14.49 -3.44 22.76
CA LYS A 146 -14.11 -4.83 22.51
C LYS A 146 -14.25 -5.05 21.04
N THR A 147 -13.12 -4.88 20.27
CA THR A 147 -13.05 -5.66 19.07
C THR A 147 -12.23 -5.08 17.98
N LEU A 148 -11.53 -5.85 17.54
CA LEU A 148 -11.32 -5.95 16.11
C LEU A 148 -12.43 -6.66 15.42
#